data_06dc9c07ff322d9bd3594feac4652ace
#
_entry.id   06dc9c07ff322d9bd3594feac4652ace
#
_cell.length_a   1.000
_cell.length_b   1.000
_cell.length_c   1.000
_cell.angle_alpha   90.00
_cell.angle_beta   90.00
_cell.angle_gamma   90.00
#
_symmetry.space_group_name_H-M   'P 1'
#
loop_
_entity.id
_entity.type
_entity.pdbx_description
1 polymer ?
#
loop_
_entity_poly.entity_id
_entity_poly.type
_entity_poly.pdbx_seq_one_letter_code
_entity_poly.pdbx_strand_id
1 'polypeptide(L)'
;RVSTLPTLFGEKIVMRILDGSQAQLGIDALGYDADQKALLLDAIQRPYGMVLVTGPTGSGKTVSLYTCLNLLNKPGINIATAEDPAEINLPGINQVNINDRAGLTFPVALKAFLRQDPDIIMVGEIRDLETADIAIKAAQTGHMVFSTLHTNDAPSTLTRLLNMGVAPFNIASAVNLITAQRLARRLCSCKQPVDYDTDTLLAAGFAENDLGGWIAYQPGGCERCSQSGYKGRVGVYQVMPVTEAMEKIILAHGSALEIEAQAQRDGIRSLREAGLQKVKQGLTSLDEILGCTNH
;
A
#
# COMPACT_ATOMS: atom_id res chain seq x y z
N ARG A 1 7.27 -15.01 -14.71
CA ARG A 1 8.63 -14.47 -14.88
C ARG A 1 9.68 -15.56 -14.64
N VAL A 2 10.74 -15.53 -15.43
CA VAL A 2 11.87 -16.44 -15.28
C VAL A 2 13.14 -15.60 -15.09
N SER A 3 13.94 -15.95 -14.09
CA SER A 3 15.26 -15.36 -13.86
C SER A 3 16.28 -16.49 -13.82
N THR A 4 17.39 -16.32 -14.51
CA THR A 4 18.48 -17.29 -14.54
C THR A 4 19.77 -16.64 -14.03
N LEU A 5 20.57 -17.41 -13.32
CA LEU A 5 21.85 -16.96 -12.78
C LEU A 5 22.87 -18.10 -12.91
N PRO A 6 23.99 -17.91 -13.62
CA PRO A 6 25.10 -18.87 -13.63
C PRO A 6 25.69 -19.03 -12.22
N THR A 7 25.87 -20.27 -11.79
CA THR A 7 26.53 -20.63 -10.52
C THR A 7 27.66 -21.63 -10.76
N LEU A 8 28.45 -21.90 -9.74
CA LEU A 8 29.54 -22.88 -9.82
C LEU A 8 29.07 -24.29 -10.20
N PHE A 9 27.81 -24.65 -9.91
CA PHE A 9 27.24 -25.97 -10.14
C PHE A 9 26.22 -26.01 -11.27
N GLY A 10 26.21 -25.03 -12.14
CA GLY A 10 25.25 -24.87 -13.25
C GLY A 10 24.38 -23.63 -13.11
N GLU A 11 23.32 -23.57 -13.91
CA GLU A 11 22.45 -22.42 -13.96
C GLU A 11 21.30 -22.55 -12.92
N LYS A 12 21.17 -21.56 -12.04
CA LYS A 12 20.02 -21.45 -11.13
C LYS A 12 18.88 -20.76 -11.88
N ILE A 13 17.74 -21.44 -11.93
CA ILE A 13 16.51 -20.91 -12.56
C ILE A 13 15.49 -20.64 -11.46
N VAL A 14 14.96 -19.40 -11.42
CA VAL A 14 13.86 -19.02 -10.54
C VAL A 14 12.66 -18.63 -11.40
N MET A 15 11.55 -19.32 -11.20
CA MET A 15 10.30 -19.06 -11.88
C MET A 15 9.26 -18.50 -10.92
N ARG A 16 8.70 -17.33 -11.24
CA ARG A 16 7.56 -16.76 -10.52
C ARG A 16 6.29 -17.01 -11.34
N ILE A 17 5.37 -17.76 -10.78
CA ILE A 17 4.03 -17.95 -11.36
C ILE A 17 3.23 -16.66 -11.08
N LEU A 18 2.63 -16.09 -12.12
CA LEU A 18 1.73 -14.94 -12.00
C LEU A 18 0.30 -15.47 -11.97
N ASP A 19 -0.43 -15.14 -10.91
CA ASP A 19 -1.83 -15.55 -10.74
C ASP A 19 -2.73 -14.35 -11.04
N GLY A 20 -3.38 -14.39 -12.20
CA GLY A 20 -4.27 -13.32 -12.68
C GLY A 20 -5.52 -13.11 -11.82
N SER A 21 -5.92 -14.11 -11.02
CA SER A 21 -7.10 -14.00 -10.17
C SER A 21 -6.96 -12.94 -9.06
N GLN A 22 -5.73 -12.65 -8.65
CA GLN A 22 -5.46 -11.64 -7.59
C GLN A 22 -5.71 -10.20 -8.04
N ALA A 23 -5.69 -9.90 -9.34
CA ALA A 23 -6.00 -8.56 -9.86
C ALA A 23 -7.50 -8.24 -9.88
N GLN A 24 -8.35 -9.25 -9.72
CA GLN A 24 -9.80 -9.11 -9.74
C GLN A 24 -10.41 -9.10 -8.33
N LEU A 25 -9.55 -9.02 -7.29
CA LEU A 25 -10.04 -8.90 -5.92
C LEU A 25 -10.79 -7.58 -5.74
N GLY A 26 -12.04 -7.67 -5.30
CA GLY A 26 -12.80 -6.49 -4.87
C GLY A 26 -12.16 -5.86 -3.62
N ILE A 27 -12.43 -4.58 -3.39
CA ILE A 27 -11.87 -3.82 -2.25
C ILE A 27 -12.19 -4.48 -0.89
N ASP A 28 -13.32 -5.17 -0.78
CA ASP A 28 -13.72 -5.87 0.44
C ASP A 28 -12.82 -7.08 0.75
N ALA A 29 -12.23 -7.69 -0.27
CA ALA A 29 -11.32 -8.82 -0.10
C ALA A 29 -9.92 -8.40 0.37
N LEU A 30 -9.55 -7.14 0.23
CA LEU A 30 -8.25 -6.61 0.65
C LEU A 30 -8.10 -6.54 2.16
N GLY A 31 -9.20 -6.39 2.90
CA GLY A 31 -9.19 -6.38 4.36
C GLY A 31 -9.05 -4.99 4.98
N TYR A 32 -9.40 -3.92 4.26
CA TYR A 32 -9.59 -2.59 4.87
C TYR A 32 -10.69 -2.63 5.94
N ASP A 33 -10.52 -1.91 7.03
CA ASP A 33 -11.62 -1.62 7.95
C ASP A 33 -12.58 -0.62 7.30
N ALA A 34 -13.82 -0.55 7.78
CA ALA A 34 -14.87 0.24 7.12
C ALA A 34 -14.52 1.74 7.00
N ASP A 35 -13.93 2.33 8.03
CA ASP A 35 -13.45 3.71 8.05
C ASP A 35 -12.28 3.93 7.07
N GLN A 36 -11.31 3.01 7.04
CA GLN A 36 -10.18 3.04 6.11
C GLN A 36 -10.63 2.92 4.65
N LYS A 37 -11.59 2.01 4.39
CA LYS A 37 -12.20 1.85 3.07
C LYS A 37 -12.89 3.13 2.63
N ALA A 38 -13.63 3.80 3.53
CA ALA A 38 -14.33 5.05 3.22
C ALA A 38 -13.34 6.16 2.83
N LEU A 39 -12.24 6.33 3.58
CA LEU A 39 -11.18 7.29 3.27
C LEU A 39 -10.53 7.02 1.91
N LEU A 40 -10.24 5.75 1.60
CA LEU A 40 -9.65 5.38 0.31
C LEU A 40 -10.62 5.66 -0.83
N LEU A 41 -11.90 5.28 -0.70
CA LEU A 41 -12.90 5.51 -1.74
C LEU A 41 -13.14 7.01 -1.99
N ASP A 42 -13.19 7.83 -0.94
CA ASP A 42 -13.27 9.29 -1.07
C ASP A 42 -12.08 9.84 -1.87
N ALA A 43 -10.86 9.42 -1.50
CA ALA A 43 -9.64 9.92 -2.14
C ALA A 43 -9.55 9.55 -3.63
N ILE A 44 -9.88 8.30 -4.00
CA ILE A 44 -9.77 7.85 -5.40
C ILE A 44 -10.89 8.39 -6.30
N GLN A 45 -11.99 8.90 -5.73
CA GLN A 45 -13.09 9.51 -6.48
C GLN A 45 -12.89 11.00 -6.74
N ARG A 46 -11.86 11.60 -6.17
CA ARG A 46 -11.52 13.02 -6.44
C ARG A 46 -11.13 13.17 -7.91
N PRO A 47 -11.43 14.32 -8.53
CA PRO A 47 -11.15 14.53 -9.95
C PRO A 47 -9.65 14.57 -10.27
N TYR A 48 -8.80 14.93 -9.30
CA TYR A 48 -7.35 15.02 -9.44
C TYR A 48 -6.65 14.88 -8.09
N GLY A 49 -5.35 14.74 -8.13
CA GLY A 49 -4.47 14.58 -6.97
C GLY A 49 -3.69 13.30 -7.02
N MET A 50 -3.01 12.96 -5.94
CA MET A 50 -2.13 11.80 -5.87
C MET A 50 -2.51 10.89 -4.70
N VAL A 51 -2.62 9.60 -4.99
CA VAL A 51 -2.78 8.53 -3.99
C VAL A 51 -1.54 7.65 -4.02
N LEU A 52 -0.89 7.53 -2.87
CA LEU A 52 0.34 6.75 -2.72
C LEU A 52 0.09 5.49 -1.92
N VAL A 53 0.58 4.36 -2.42
CA VAL A 53 0.57 3.08 -1.70
C VAL A 53 2.00 2.69 -1.38
N THR A 54 2.32 2.52 -0.10
CA THR A 54 3.68 2.30 0.36
C THR A 54 3.81 1.01 1.17
N GLY A 55 5.03 0.52 1.30
CA GLY A 55 5.36 -0.71 2.02
C GLY A 55 6.51 -1.47 1.38
N PRO A 56 7.03 -2.50 2.04
CA PRO A 56 8.10 -3.35 1.50
C PRO A 56 7.65 -4.16 0.29
N THR A 57 8.61 -4.79 -0.36
CA THR A 57 8.31 -5.77 -1.42
C THR A 57 7.45 -6.90 -0.86
N GLY A 58 6.42 -7.28 -1.60
CA GLY A 58 5.50 -8.35 -1.18
C GLY A 58 4.38 -7.91 -0.22
N SER A 59 4.26 -6.62 0.12
CA SER A 59 3.15 -6.12 0.95
C SER A 59 1.80 -6.02 0.21
N GLY A 60 1.75 -6.32 -1.10
CA GLY A 60 0.53 -6.33 -1.88
C GLY A 60 0.16 -5.01 -2.56
N LYS A 61 1.09 -4.05 -2.67
CA LYS A 61 0.85 -2.71 -3.27
C LYS A 61 0.20 -2.78 -4.66
N THR A 62 0.74 -3.63 -5.54
CA THR A 62 0.22 -3.80 -6.91
C THR A 62 -1.25 -4.25 -6.91
N VAL A 63 -1.62 -5.18 -6.02
CA VAL A 63 -3.00 -5.67 -5.91
C VAL A 63 -3.92 -4.54 -5.45
N SER A 64 -3.52 -3.75 -4.46
CA SER A 64 -4.30 -2.60 -3.99
C SER A 64 -4.48 -1.55 -5.08
N LEU A 65 -3.40 -1.21 -5.82
CA LEU A 65 -3.48 -0.27 -6.95
C LEU A 65 -4.39 -0.79 -8.06
N TYR A 66 -4.23 -2.05 -8.47
CA TYR A 66 -5.07 -2.66 -9.50
C TYR A 66 -6.55 -2.71 -9.09
N THR A 67 -6.83 -2.95 -7.80
CA THR A 67 -8.20 -2.86 -7.27
C THR A 67 -8.76 -1.45 -7.39
N CYS A 68 -7.99 -0.42 -7.06
CA CYS A 68 -8.41 0.98 -7.25
C CYS A 68 -8.64 1.30 -8.73
N LEU A 69 -7.72 0.91 -9.62
CA LEU A 69 -7.87 1.13 -11.05
C LEU A 69 -9.11 0.42 -11.62
N ASN A 70 -9.36 -0.82 -11.21
CA ASN A 70 -10.56 -1.56 -11.66
C ASN A 70 -11.87 -0.90 -11.19
N LEU A 71 -11.91 -0.30 -10.00
CA LEU A 71 -13.07 0.46 -9.51
C LEU A 71 -13.35 1.71 -10.36
N LEU A 72 -12.29 2.32 -10.89
CA LEU A 72 -12.35 3.55 -11.69
C LEU A 72 -12.43 3.28 -13.20
N ASN A 73 -12.14 2.07 -13.64
CA ASN A 73 -12.14 1.67 -15.04
C ASN A 73 -13.57 1.53 -15.57
N LYS A 74 -14.10 2.66 -16.02
CA LYS A 74 -15.47 2.78 -16.58
C LYS A 74 -15.39 3.27 -18.02
N PRO A 75 -16.41 2.99 -18.85
CA PRO A 75 -16.50 3.55 -20.20
C PRO A 75 -16.32 5.08 -20.19
N GLY A 76 -15.44 5.59 -21.03
CA GLY A 76 -15.15 7.02 -21.13
C GLY A 76 -14.02 7.51 -20.23
N ILE A 77 -13.43 6.67 -19.37
CA ILE A 77 -12.27 7.01 -18.55
C ILE A 77 -11.00 6.45 -19.21
N ASN A 78 -10.04 7.32 -19.52
CA ASN A 78 -8.74 6.96 -20.07
C ASN A 78 -7.72 6.73 -18.96
N ILE A 79 -7.33 5.47 -18.74
CA ILE A 79 -6.35 5.07 -17.72
C ILE A 79 -5.06 4.63 -18.40
N ALA A 80 -3.93 5.22 -18.01
CA ALA A 80 -2.60 4.86 -18.49
C ALA A 80 -1.70 4.44 -17.32
N THR A 81 -0.95 3.35 -17.49
CA THR A 81 0.00 2.87 -16.47
C THR A 81 1.39 2.68 -17.05
N ALA A 82 2.41 3.05 -16.27
CA ALA A 82 3.82 2.75 -16.54
C ALA A 82 4.33 1.80 -15.45
N GLU A 83 4.82 0.62 -15.83
CA GLU A 83 5.14 -0.48 -14.90
C GLU A 83 6.45 -1.18 -15.28
N ASP A 84 7.16 -1.75 -14.29
CA ASP A 84 8.45 -2.43 -14.50
C ASP A 84 8.47 -3.89 -13.95
N PRO A 85 7.89 -4.83 -14.72
CA PRO A 85 6.85 -4.70 -15.72
C PRO A 85 5.44 -4.84 -15.12
N ALA A 86 4.39 -4.69 -15.96
CA ALA A 86 3.03 -5.03 -15.58
C ALA A 86 2.95 -6.50 -15.11
N GLU A 87 2.36 -6.71 -13.94
CA GLU A 87 2.22 -8.05 -13.35
C GLU A 87 1.08 -8.82 -14.01
N ILE A 88 -0.01 -8.15 -14.35
CA ILE A 88 -1.24 -8.72 -14.89
C ILE A 88 -1.83 -7.74 -15.88
N ASN A 89 -2.35 -8.25 -17.00
CA ASN A 89 -3.04 -7.43 -17.97
C ASN A 89 -4.44 -7.07 -17.49
N LEU A 90 -4.74 -5.78 -17.48
CA LEU A 90 -6.04 -5.23 -17.09
C LEU A 90 -6.79 -4.77 -18.35
N PRO A 91 -7.91 -5.42 -18.72
CA PRO A 91 -8.70 -4.98 -19.87
C PRO A 91 -9.20 -3.53 -19.71
N GLY A 92 -9.11 -2.75 -20.76
CA GLY A 92 -9.55 -1.34 -20.76
C GLY A 92 -8.54 -0.34 -20.21
N ILE A 93 -7.33 -0.79 -19.82
CA ILE A 93 -6.25 0.05 -19.29
C ILE A 93 -5.06 0.01 -20.27
N ASN A 94 -4.49 1.18 -20.54
CA ASN A 94 -3.30 1.34 -21.38
C ASN A 94 -2.04 1.09 -20.55
N GLN A 95 -1.59 -0.17 -20.46
CA GLN A 95 -0.43 -0.57 -19.65
C GLN A 95 0.85 -0.53 -20.50
N VAL A 96 1.84 0.23 -20.05
CA VAL A 96 3.16 0.37 -20.67
C VAL A 96 4.20 -0.30 -19.80
N ASN A 97 4.95 -1.25 -20.36
CA ASN A 97 6.12 -1.82 -19.71
C ASN A 97 7.35 -0.92 -19.92
N ILE A 98 7.98 -0.53 -18.84
CA ILE A 98 9.25 0.19 -18.86
C ILE A 98 10.34 -0.69 -19.51
N ASN A 99 11.18 -0.07 -20.32
CA ASN A 99 12.31 -0.72 -20.99
C ASN A 99 13.48 0.27 -21.08
N ASP A 100 14.28 0.33 -20.03
CA ASP A 100 15.43 1.24 -19.94
C ASP A 100 16.43 1.04 -21.09
N ARG A 101 16.60 -0.20 -21.57
CA ARG A 101 17.49 -0.50 -22.70
C ARG A 101 17.03 0.15 -24.00
N ALA A 102 15.73 0.31 -24.17
CA ALA A 102 15.12 1.00 -25.32
C ALA A 102 14.93 2.52 -25.05
N GLY A 103 15.35 3.03 -23.90
CA GLY A 103 15.16 4.43 -23.51
C GLY A 103 13.73 4.76 -23.04
N LEU A 104 12.85 3.76 -22.88
CA LEU A 104 11.51 3.96 -22.35
C LEU A 104 11.54 3.87 -20.82
N THR A 105 11.88 4.98 -20.19
CA THR A 105 11.93 5.13 -18.72
C THR A 105 10.61 5.65 -18.16
N PHE A 106 10.43 5.64 -16.82
CA PHE A 106 9.25 6.23 -16.19
C PHE A 106 9.03 7.70 -16.56
N PRO A 107 10.03 8.61 -16.52
CA PRO A 107 9.86 9.99 -16.95
C PRO A 107 9.42 10.11 -18.42
N VAL A 108 9.99 9.30 -19.31
CA VAL A 108 9.64 9.31 -20.75
C VAL A 108 8.20 8.86 -20.97
N ALA A 109 7.77 7.77 -20.32
CA ALA A 109 6.41 7.28 -20.38
C ALA A 109 5.40 8.31 -19.86
N LEU A 110 5.66 8.91 -18.68
CA LEU A 110 4.80 9.94 -18.09
C LEU A 110 4.66 11.17 -18.99
N LYS A 111 5.78 11.69 -19.53
CA LYS A 111 5.75 12.82 -20.49
C LYS A 111 4.94 12.48 -21.73
N ALA A 112 4.92 11.22 -22.17
CA ALA A 112 4.09 10.78 -23.29
C ALA A 112 2.60 10.72 -22.91
N PHE A 113 2.27 10.19 -21.72
CA PHE A 113 0.89 10.13 -21.23
C PHE A 113 0.22 11.50 -21.20
N LEU A 114 0.91 12.54 -20.69
CA LEU A 114 0.39 13.90 -20.62
C LEU A 114 -0.01 14.51 -22.00
N ARG A 115 0.30 13.83 -23.10
CA ARG A 115 -0.13 14.21 -24.47
C ARG A 115 -1.19 13.28 -25.06
N GLN A 116 -1.74 12.37 -24.25
CA GLN A 116 -2.72 11.37 -24.66
C GLN A 116 -4.05 11.49 -23.91
N ASP A 117 -4.30 12.68 -23.31
CA ASP A 117 -5.50 13.01 -22.55
C ASP A 117 -5.93 11.91 -21.55
N PRO A 118 -5.04 11.46 -20.64
CA PRO A 118 -5.43 10.49 -19.62
C PRO A 118 -6.24 11.19 -18.51
N ASP A 119 -7.25 10.49 -17.99
CA ASP A 119 -7.93 10.90 -16.76
C ASP A 119 -7.17 10.42 -15.54
N ILE A 120 -6.60 9.21 -15.64
CA ILE A 120 -5.93 8.52 -14.55
C ILE A 120 -4.57 8.02 -15.02
N ILE A 121 -3.55 8.28 -14.22
CA ILE A 121 -2.18 7.83 -14.47
C ILE A 121 -1.73 6.97 -13.29
N MET A 122 -1.18 5.78 -13.55
CA MET A 122 -0.46 5.01 -12.54
C MET A 122 1.02 4.91 -12.90
N VAL A 123 1.86 5.26 -11.94
CA VAL A 123 3.32 5.06 -12.00
C VAL A 123 3.67 3.93 -11.06
N GLY A 124 4.20 2.84 -11.57
CA GLY A 124 4.48 1.63 -10.78
C GLY A 124 5.25 1.93 -9.50
N GLU A 125 6.27 2.80 -9.60
CA GLU A 125 6.98 3.33 -8.44
C GLU A 125 7.68 4.65 -8.75
N ILE A 126 7.90 5.48 -7.71
CA ILE A 126 8.70 6.70 -7.75
C ILE A 126 10.05 6.40 -7.08
N ARG A 127 11.13 6.44 -7.88
CA ARG A 127 12.50 6.18 -7.42
C ARG A 127 13.38 7.42 -7.37
N ASP A 128 13.05 8.43 -8.15
CA ASP A 128 13.87 9.62 -8.40
C ASP A 128 13.03 10.89 -8.47
N LEU A 129 13.72 12.04 -8.37
CA LEU A 129 13.09 13.35 -8.36
C LEU A 129 12.40 13.66 -9.69
N GLU A 130 12.97 13.27 -10.84
CA GLU A 130 12.37 13.58 -12.14
C GLU A 130 11.01 12.91 -12.30
N THR A 131 10.91 11.62 -11.93
CA THR A 131 9.64 10.87 -11.92
C THR A 131 8.65 11.50 -10.94
N ALA A 132 9.10 11.87 -9.72
CA ALA A 132 8.27 12.51 -8.71
C ALA A 132 7.69 13.84 -9.22
N ASP A 133 8.52 14.70 -9.79
CA ASP A 133 8.11 16.03 -10.28
C ASP A 133 7.06 15.94 -11.39
N ILE A 134 7.25 15.02 -12.35
CA ILE A 134 6.27 14.85 -13.44
C ILE A 134 4.95 14.31 -12.91
N ALA A 135 4.99 13.31 -12.02
CA ALA A 135 3.80 12.71 -11.42
C ALA A 135 3.02 13.73 -10.57
N ILE A 136 3.72 14.53 -9.76
CA ILE A 136 3.12 15.60 -8.95
C ILE A 136 2.49 16.68 -9.83
N LYS A 137 3.19 17.14 -10.88
CA LYS A 137 2.64 18.11 -11.83
C LYS A 137 1.40 17.60 -12.52
N ALA A 138 1.36 16.31 -12.90
CA ALA A 138 0.16 15.69 -13.44
C ALA A 138 -0.99 15.76 -12.43
N ALA A 139 -0.73 15.40 -11.16
CA ALA A 139 -1.72 15.48 -10.08
C ALA A 139 -2.25 16.90 -9.83
N GLN A 140 -1.40 17.93 -9.99
CA GLN A 140 -1.79 19.34 -9.85
C GLN A 140 -2.57 19.90 -11.06
N THR A 141 -2.43 19.27 -12.23
CA THR A 141 -2.99 19.75 -13.50
C THR A 141 -4.22 18.98 -13.98
N GLY A 142 -4.92 18.30 -13.07
CA GLY A 142 -6.24 17.74 -13.35
C GLY A 142 -6.28 16.21 -13.50
N HIS A 143 -5.18 15.51 -13.23
CA HIS A 143 -5.13 14.04 -13.35
C HIS A 143 -5.17 13.38 -11.97
N MET A 144 -5.87 12.25 -11.85
CA MET A 144 -5.72 11.36 -10.69
C MET A 144 -4.49 10.49 -10.89
N VAL A 145 -3.52 10.59 -9.98
CA VAL A 145 -2.24 9.89 -10.07
C VAL A 145 -2.12 8.86 -8.96
N PHE A 146 -1.80 7.63 -9.33
CA PHE A 146 -1.46 6.54 -8.40
C PHE A 146 0.01 6.20 -8.50
N SER A 147 0.66 5.98 -7.36
CA SER A 147 2.03 5.48 -7.37
C SER A 147 2.39 4.71 -6.11
N THR A 148 3.60 4.11 -6.11
CA THR A 148 4.16 3.47 -4.94
C THR A 148 5.49 4.07 -4.53
N LEU A 149 5.78 3.95 -3.23
CA LEU A 149 7.11 4.15 -2.66
C LEU A 149 7.46 2.97 -1.73
N HIS A 150 8.75 2.83 -1.43
CA HIS A 150 9.24 1.85 -0.48
C HIS A 150 9.58 2.56 0.83
N THR A 151 8.56 2.79 1.66
CA THR A 151 8.69 3.35 3.02
C THR A 151 7.95 2.46 4.01
N ASN A 152 8.25 2.60 5.29
CA ASN A 152 7.72 1.71 6.32
C ASN A 152 6.31 2.08 6.79
N ASP A 153 5.97 3.36 6.75
CA ASP A 153 4.70 3.93 7.21
C ASP A 153 4.28 5.11 6.32
N ALA A 154 3.10 5.66 6.56
CA ALA A 154 2.58 6.77 5.78
C ALA A 154 3.30 8.10 6.07
N PRO A 155 3.63 8.48 7.32
CA PRO A 155 4.40 9.69 7.61
C PRO A 155 5.78 9.72 6.94
N SER A 156 6.54 8.63 7.00
CA SER A 156 7.87 8.56 6.38
C SER A 156 7.83 8.64 4.85
N THR A 157 6.68 8.41 4.23
CA THR A 157 6.50 8.60 2.78
C THR A 157 6.63 10.08 2.40
N LEU A 158 6.05 10.98 3.18
CA LEU A 158 6.18 12.43 2.96
C LEU A 158 7.63 12.89 3.14
N THR A 159 8.27 12.45 4.20
CA THR A 159 9.71 12.72 4.44
C THR A 159 10.58 12.16 3.31
N ARG A 160 10.23 10.99 2.76
CA ARG A 160 10.97 10.41 1.62
C ARG A 160 10.88 11.29 0.38
N LEU A 161 9.70 11.84 0.06
CA LEU A 161 9.54 12.78 -1.06
C LEU A 161 10.35 14.06 -0.84
N LEU A 162 10.32 14.62 0.37
CA LEU A 162 11.15 15.78 0.74
C LEU A 162 12.66 15.49 0.55
N ASN A 163 13.12 14.33 1.02
CA ASN A 163 14.51 13.90 0.90
C ASN A 163 14.94 13.62 -0.55
N MET A 164 14.00 13.32 -1.44
CA MET A 164 14.24 13.21 -2.88
C MET A 164 14.39 14.57 -3.54
N GLY A 165 14.09 15.67 -2.84
CA GLY A 165 14.19 17.04 -3.32
C GLY A 165 12.86 17.64 -3.82
N VAL A 166 11.74 16.95 -3.61
CA VAL A 166 10.42 17.50 -3.96
C VAL A 166 10.10 18.67 -3.04
N ALA A 167 9.70 19.81 -3.61
CA ALA A 167 9.36 20.99 -2.83
C ALA A 167 8.11 20.75 -1.95
N PRO A 168 8.11 21.19 -0.67
CA PRO A 168 7.02 20.95 0.27
C PRO A 168 5.64 21.37 -0.25
N PHE A 169 5.55 22.52 -0.91
CA PHE A 169 4.28 23.01 -1.45
C PHE A 169 3.72 22.11 -2.57
N ASN A 170 4.59 21.45 -3.32
CA ASN A 170 4.18 20.48 -4.34
C ASN A 170 3.59 19.22 -3.71
N ILE A 171 4.19 18.75 -2.61
CA ILE A 171 3.66 17.60 -1.87
C ILE A 171 2.31 17.95 -1.25
N ALA A 172 2.23 19.06 -0.52
CA ALA A 172 1.03 19.50 0.17
C ALA A 172 -0.17 19.69 -0.77
N SER A 173 0.07 20.24 -1.97
CA SER A 173 -0.99 20.51 -2.94
C SER A 173 -1.39 19.33 -3.83
N ALA A 174 -0.55 18.29 -3.92
CA ALA A 174 -0.79 17.17 -4.83
C ALA A 174 -1.25 15.90 -4.12
N VAL A 175 -0.71 15.60 -2.93
CA VAL A 175 -0.95 14.31 -2.26
C VAL A 175 -2.25 14.34 -1.48
N ASN A 176 -3.22 13.53 -1.90
CA ASN A 176 -4.52 13.43 -1.24
C ASN A 176 -4.52 12.40 -0.11
N LEU A 177 -3.84 11.27 -0.33
CA LEU A 177 -3.87 10.14 0.59
C LEU A 177 -2.63 9.28 0.45
N ILE A 178 -2.15 8.77 1.57
CA ILE A 178 -1.09 7.76 1.63
C ILE A 178 -1.61 6.53 2.36
N THR A 179 -1.45 5.35 1.75
CA THR A 179 -1.77 4.08 2.38
C THR A 179 -0.48 3.28 2.59
N ALA A 180 -0.02 3.18 3.82
CA ALA A 180 1.03 2.22 4.16
C ALA A 180 0.43 0.84 4.38
N GLN A 181 1.10 -0.21 3.90
CA GLN A 181 0.54 -1.55 3.79
C GLN A 181 1.51 -2.64 4.22
N ARG A 182 0.97 -3.63 4.95
CA ARG A 182 1.61 -4.92 5.25
C ARG A 182 0.64 -6.05 4.93
N LEU A 183 1.18 -7.26 4.77
CA LEU A 183 0.40 -8.49 4.69
C LEU A 183 0.76 -9.39 5.86
N ALA A 184 -0.24 -9.78 6.65
CA ALA A 184 -0.15 -10.80 7.68
C ALA A 184 -0.76 -12.12 7.17
N ARG A 185 -0.25 -13.25 7.63
CA ARG A 185 -0.86 -14.55 7.37
C ARG A 185 -2.22 -14.63 8.08
N ARG A 186 -3.24 -15.05 7.36
CA ARG A 186 -4.58 -15.23 7.93
C ARG A 186 -4.66 -16.58 8.64
N LEU A 187 -5.19 -16.59 9.86
CA LEU A 187 -5.45 -17.82 10.60
C LEU A 187 -6.40 -18.74 9.85
N CYS A 188 -6.07 -20.01 9.83
CA CYS A 188 -6.94 -21.05 9.30
C CYS A 188 -8.14 -21.27 10.23
N SER A 189 -9.18 -21.91 9.73
CA SER A 189 -10.35 -22.28 10.54
C SER A 189 -10.04 -23.23 11.72
N CYS A 190 -8.86 -23.86 11.72
CA CYS A 190 -8.38 -24.69 12.83
C CYS A 190 -7.71 -23.88 13.96
N LYS A 191 -7.77 -22.55 13.91
CA LYS A 191 -7.24 -21.66 14.96
C LYS A 191 -7.79 -22.05 16.33
N GLN A 192 -6.99 -21.86 17.35
CA GLN A 192 -7.33 -22.19 18.74
C GLN A 192 -7.35 -20.92 19.58
N PRO A 193 -8.29 -20.79 20.54
CA PRO A 193 -8.25 -19.69 21.49
C PRO A 193 -6.94 -19.71 22.27
N VAL A 194 -6.43 -18.55 22.60
CA VAL A 194 -5.29 -18.35 23.48
C VAL A 194 -5.59 -17.22 24.44
N ASP A 195 -5.16 -17.36 25.68
CA ASP A 195 -5.25 -16.33 26.70
C ASP A 195 -3.86 -15.72 26.88
N TYR A 196 -3.79 -14.40 26.73
CA TYR A 196 -2.60 -13.61 27.00
C TYR A 196 -2.78 -12.84 28.30
N ASP A 197 -1.76 -12.76 29.11
CA ASP A 197 -1.78 -11.89 30.28
C ASP A 197 -1.87 -10.40 29.88
N THR A 198 -2.37 -9.58 30.79
CA THR A 198 -2.55 -8.13 30.59
C THR A 198 -1.25 -7.44 30.20
N ASP A 199 -0.13 -7.80 30.83
CA ASP A 199 1.17 -7.18 30.58
C ASP A 199 1.66 -7.45 29.15
N THR A 200 1.46 -8.68 28.66
CA THR A 200 1.75 -9.04 27.26
C THR A 200 0.92 -8.23 26.27
N LEU A 201 -0.36 -8.05 26.53
CA LEU A 201 -1.24 -7.27 25.65
C LEU A 201 -0.89 -5.78 25.65
N LEU A 202 -0.62 -5.20 26.82
CA LEU A 202 -0.18 -3.81 26.93
C LEU A 202 1.17 -3.59 26.24
N ALA A 203 2.13 -4.50 26.44
CA ALA A 203 3.42 -4.45 25.77
C ALA A 203 3.31 -4.58 24.24
N ALA A 204 2.31 -5.29 23.75
CA ALA A 204 2.00 -5.38 22.31
C ALA A 204 1.43 -4.08 21.73
N GLY A 205 0.88 -3.18 22.58
CA GLY A 205 0.31 -1.89 22.20
C GLY A 205 -1.22 -1.81 22.26
N PHE A 206 -1.91 -2.78 22.91
CA PHE A 206 -3.32 -2.61 23.22
C PHE A 206 -3.50 -1.54 24.31
N ALA A 207 -4.52 -0.71 24.20
CA ALA A 207 -4.90 0.21 25.26
C ALA A 207 -5.62 -0.55 26.40
N GLU A 208 -5.51 -0.07 27.64
CA GLU A 208 -6.20 -0.69 28.80
C GLU A 208 -7.71 -0.87 28.56
N ASN A 209 -8.36 0.13 27.94
CA ASN A 209 -9.77 0.10 27.62
C ASN A 209 -10.14 -0.91 26.52
N ASP A 210 -9.15 -1.43 25.81
CA ASP A 210 -9.32 -2.43 24.74
C ASP A 210 -9.20 -3.87 25.25
N LEU A 211 -8.83 -4.04 26.52
CA LEU A 211 -8.66 -5.35 27.11
C LEU A 211 -10.01 -5.96 27.50
N GLY A 212 -10.20 -7.20 27.11
CA GLY A 212 -11.45 -7.94 27.35
C GLY A 212 -12.50 -7.79 26.24
N GLY A 213 -13.54 -8.60 26.31
CA GLY A 213 -14.66 -8.58 25.35
C GLY A 213 -14.35 -9.19 23.98
N TRP A 214 -13.15 -9.73 23.75
CA TRP A 214 -12.75 -10.43 22.54
C TRP A 214 -11.85 -11.63 22.87
N ILE A 215 -11.70 -12.55 21.91
CA ILE A 215 -10.91 -13.77 22.09
C ILE A 215 -9.71 -13.70 21.14
N ALA A 216 -8.52 -13.82 21.69
CA ALA A 216 -7.31 -14.01 20.91
C ALA A 216 -7.22 -15.45 20.37
N TYR A 217 -6.59 -15.60 19.20
CA TYR A 217 -6.39 -16.89 18.58
C TYR A 217 -4.93 -17.08 18.17
N GLN A 218 -4.47 -18.32 18.35
CA GLN A 218 -3.19 -18.78 17.87
C GLN A 218 -3.34 -19.79 16.72
N PRO A 219 -2.29 -20.00 15.90
CA PRO A 219 -2.34 -21.00 14.86
C PRO A 219 -2.49 -22.41 15.44
N GLY A 220 -3.45 -23.16 14.91
CA GLY A 220 -3.55 -24.60 15.12
C GLY A 220 -2.73 -25.36 14.07
N GLY A 221 -3.25 -26.50 13.62
CA GLY A 221 -2.67 -27.29 12.53
C GLY A 221 -3.72 -28.21 11.96
N CYS A 222 -3.85 -28.27 10.64
CA CYS A 222 -4.75 -29.23 9.97
C CYS A 222 -4.29 -29.44 8.51
N GLU A 223 -4.85 -30.43 7.84
CA GLU A 223 -4.56 -30.73 6.44
C GLU A 223 -4.83 -29.54 5.50
N ARG A 224 -5.92 -28.77 5.74
CA ARG A 224 -6.29 -27.60 4.91
C ARG A 224 -5.23 -26.51 4.88
N CYS A 225 -4.42 -26.38 5.91
CA CYS A 225 -3.33 -25.40 6.02
C CYS A 225 -1.95 -26.03 5.96
N SER A 226 -1.86 -27.32 5.59
CA SER A 226 -0.59 -28.09 5.58
C SER A 226 0.14 -27.98 6.93
N GLN A 227 -0.58 -28.11 8.02
CA GLN A 227 -0.12 -28.04 9.42
C GLN A 227 0.47 -26.69 9.85
N SER A 228 0.39 -25.65 9.01
CA SER A 228 0.98 -24.33 9.32
C SER A 228 0.10 -23.48 10.26
N GLY A 229 -1.18 -23.81 10.41
CA GLY A 229 -2.16 -23.00 11.14
C GLY A 229 -2.63 -21.74 10.40
N TYR A 230 -2.09 -21.44 9.22
CA TYR A 230 -2.42 -20.27 8.42
C TYR A 230 -2.90 -20.63 7.02
N LYS A 231 -3.85 -19.87 6.47
CA LYS A 231 -4.34 -20.04 5.10
C LYS A 231 -4.78 -18.70 4.51
N GLY A 232 -4.08 -18.24 3.48
CA GLY A 232 -4.30 -16.93 2.87
C GLY A 232 -3.60 -15.80 3.63
N ARG A 233 -3.93 -14.57 3.26
CA ARG A 233 -3.34 -13.34 3.81
C ARG A 233 -4.44 -12.34 4.11
N VAL A 234 -4.16 -11.39 5.00
CA VAL A 234 -4.99 -10.23 5.31
C VAL A 234 -4.13 -8.98 5.27
N GLY A 235 -4.66 -7.92 4.66
CA GLY A 235 -4.00 -6.62 4.63
C GLY A 235 -4.09 -5.92 5.99
N VAL A 236 -3.00 -5.26 6.34
CA VAL A 236 -2.91 -4.34 7.48
C VAL A 236 -2.54 -2.98 6.90
N TYR A 237 -3.35 -1.97 7.18
CA TYR A 237 -3.26 -0.66 6.54
C TYR A 237 -3.17 0.48 7.53
N GLN A 238 -2.32 1.46 7.24
CA GLN A 238 -2.39 2.82 7.76
C GLN A 238 -2.87 3.70 6.61
N VAL A 239 -4.09 4.20 6.69
CA VAL A 239 -4.69 5.05 5.65
C VAL A 239 -4.71 6.49 6.16
N MET A 240 -3.85 7.32 5.60
CA MET A 240 -3.59 8.69 6.07
C MET A 240 -3.95 9.70 4.96
N PRO A 241 -5.10 10.36 5.05
CA PRO A 241 -5.39 11.52 4.21
C PRO A 241 -4.47 12.68 4.61
N VAL A 242 -4.05 13.47 3.62
CA VAL A 242 -3.30 14.70 3.87
C VAL A 242 -4.33 15.80 4.18
N THR A 243 -4.41 16.17 5.46
CA THR A 243 -5.31 17.21 5.97
C THR A 243 -4.64 18.58 5.94
N GLU A 244 -5.43 19.67 6.03
CA GLU A 244 -4.89 21.04 6.12
C GLU A 244 -3.90 21.22 7.28
N ALA A 245 -4.09 20.49 8.39
CA ALA A 245 -3.16 20.49 9.50
C ALA A 245 -1.83 19.83 9.14
N MET A 246 -1.87 18.72 8.38
CA MET A 246 -0.67 18.07 7.86
C MET A 246 0.04 18.91 6.80
N GLU A 247 -0.71 19.57 5.91
CA GLU A 247 -0.14 20.48 4.91
C GLU A 247 0.71 21.59 5.57
N LYS A 248 0.24 22.17 6.67
CA LYS A 248 1.01 23.18 7.43
C LYS A 248 2.32 22.62 7.97
N ILE A 249 2.31 21.39 8.46
CA ILE A 249 3.52 20.70 8.94
C ILE A 249 4.48 20.43 7.78
N ILE A 250 3.98 19.95 6.64
CA ILE A 250 4.78 19.70 5.44
C ILE A 250 5.43 21.00 4.95
N LEU A 251 4.66 22.09 4.85
CA LEU A 251 5.16 23.40 4.43
C LEU A 251 6.21 23.98 5.38
N ALA A 252 6.11 23.66 6.65
CA ALA A 252 7.11 24.03 7.67
C ALA A 252 8.33 23.10 7.72
N HIS A 253 8.47 22.16 6.77
CA HIS A 253 9.51 21.11 6.79
C HIS A 253 9.50 20.24 8.06
N GLY A 254 8.31 19.97 8.60
CA GLY A 254 8.14 19.16 9.79
C GLY A 254 8.63 17.72 9.61
N SER A 255 9.00 17.11 10.71
CA SER A 255 9.52 15.74 10.76
C SER A 255 8.41 14.69 10.59
N ALA A 256 8.80 13.44 10.28
CA ALA A 256 7.86 12.31 10.26
C ALA A 256 7.13 12.12 11.60
N LEU A 257 7.80 12.40 12.72
CA LEU A 257 7.21 12.31 14.07
C LEU A 257 6.10 13.36 14.29
N GLU A 258 6.28 14.59 13.78
CA GLU A 258 5.24 15.62 13.86
C GLU A 258 4.03 15.27 12.99
N ILE A 259 4.27 14.69 11.81
CA ILE A 259 3.21 14.20 10.92
C ILE A 259 2.48 13.03 11.57
N GLU A 260 3.19 12.09 12.19
CA GLU A 260 2.60 10.95 12.91
C GLU A 260 1.76 11.42 14.10
N ALA A 261 2.27 12.37 14.90
CA ALA A 261 1.52 12.96 16.00
C ALA A 261 0.25 13.68 15.48
N GLN A 262 0.28 14.31 14.31
CA GLN A 262 -0.92 14.87 13.69
C GLN A 262 -1.87 13.77 13.22
N ALA A 263 -1.37 12.72 12.57
CA ALA A 263 -2.18 11.58 12.16
C ALA A 263 -2.93 10.96 13.34
N GLN A 264 -2.26 10.78 14.49
CA GLN A 264 -2.91 10.30 15.73
C GLN A 264 -4.00 11.25 16.22
N ARG A 265 -3.76 12.58 16.20
CA ARG A 265 -4.80 13.59 16.55
C ARG A 265 -6.00 13.53 15.60
N ASP A 266 -5.77 13.23 14.33
CA ASP A 266 -6.81 13.07 13.31
C ASP A 266 -7.50 11.68 13.39
N GLY A 267 -7.14 10.84 14.38
CA GLY A 267 -7.73 9.50 14.60
C GLY A 267 -7.23 8.43 13.62
N ILE A 268 -6.12 8.67 12.92
CA ILE A 268 -5.53 7.70 11.99
C ILE A 268 -4.71 6.68 12.75
N ARG A 269 -5.10 5.42 12.64
CA ARG A 269 -4.39 4.30 13.27
C ARG A 269 -3.05 4.05 12.58
N SER A 270 -2.02 3.81 13.38
CA SER A 270 -0.74 3.29 12.91
C SER A 270 -0.90 1.88 12.32
N LEU A 271 0.12 1.37 11.62
CA LEU A 271 0.12 -0.02 11.15
C LEU A 271 -0.01 -1.03 12.29
N ARG A 272 0.64 -0.75 13.44
CA ARG A 272 0.54 -1.59 14.64
C ARG A 272 -0.89 -1.64 15.17
N GLU A 273 -1.51 -0.51 15.40
CA GLU A 273 -2.89 -0.42 15.89
C GLU A 273 -3.89 -1.07 14.92
N ALA A 274 -3.74 -0.84 13.60
CA ALA A 274 -4.55 -1.50 12.59
C ALA A 274 -4.35 -3.02 12.59
N GLY A 275 -3.13 -3.50 12.82
CA GLY A 275 -2.82 -4.91 12.96
C GLY A 275 -3.47 -5.52 14.21
N LEU A 276 -3.41 -4.84 15.34
CA LEU A 276 -4.03 -5.28 16.59
C LEU A 276 -5.56 -5.39 16.45
N GLN A 277 -6.20 -4.54 15.63
CA GLN A 277 -7.62 -4.71 15.29
C GLN A 277 -7.88 -6.03 14.54
N LYS A 278 -6.97 -6.48 13.66
CA LYS A 278 -7.09 -7.80 12.99
C LYS A 278 -6.93 -8.96 13.96
N VAL A 279 -6.14 -8.80 15.02
CA VAL A 279 -6.04 -9.77 16.13
C VAL A 279 -7.37 -9.84 16.88
N LYS A 280 -7.95 -8.69 17.28
CA LYS A 280 -9.27 -8.62 17.94
C LYS A 280 -10.38 -9.27 17.10
N GLN A 281 -10.33 -9.12 15.77
CA GLN A 281 -11.26 -9.76 14.83
C GLN A 281 -10.99 -11.27 14.66
N GLY A 282 -9.92 -11.80 15.25
CA GLY A 282 -9.52 -13.21 15.11
C GLY A 282 -9.10 -13.61 13.70
N LEU A 283 -8.64 -12.66 12.89
CA LEU A 283 -8.20 -12.87 11.51
C LEU A 283 -6.74 -13.32 11.42
N THR A 284 -5.90 -12.89 12.35
CA THR A 284 -4.47 -13.22 12.43
C THR A 284 -4.05 -13.38 13.89
N SER A 285 -2.84 -13.89 14.13
CA SER A 285 -2.29 -14.02 15.48
C SER A 285 -1.53 -12.75 15.90
N LEU A 286 -1.32 -12.61 17.21
CA LEU A 286 -0.52 -11.52 17.77
C LEU A 286 0.91 -11.56 17.23
N ASP A 287 1.54 -12.74 17.20
CA ASP A 287 2.93 -12.91 16.72
C ASP A 287 3.11 -12.44 15.28
N GLU A 288 2.12 -12.70 14.40
CA GLU A 288 2.17 -12.21 13.01
C GLU A 288 2.19 -10.69 12.96
N ILE A 289 1.35 -10.03 13.76
CA ILE A 289 1.30 -8.57 13.76
C ILE A 289 2.58 -7.99 14.37
N LEU A 290 3.05 -8.55 15.46
CA LEU A 290 4.32 -8.14 16.03
C LEU A 290 5.46 -8.27 15.02
N GLY A 291 5.51 -9.40 14.30
CA GLY A 291 6.54 -9.66 13.29
C GLY A 291 6.47 -8.75 12.06
N CYS A 292 5.28 -8.43 11.55
CA CYS A 292 5.15 -7.63 10.32
C CYS A 292 5.08 -6.11 10.54
N THR A 293 4.92 -5.66 11.79
CA THR A 293 4.84 -4.23 12.16
C THR A 293 5.97 -3.77 13.09
N ASN A 294 7.00 -4.59 13.35
CA ASN A 294 8.22 -4.15 14.04
C ASN A 294 9.05 -3.28 13.09
N HIS A 295 9.42 -2.11 13.58
CA HIS A 295 10.33 -1.15 12.92
C HIS A 295 11.34 -0.62 13.91
#